data_c47705652ea774949fff6ceb8a082b5a
#
_entry.id   c47705652ea774949fff6ceb8a082b5a
#
_cell.length_a   1.000
_cell.length_b   1.000
_cell.length_c   1.000
_cell.angle_alpha   90.00
_cell.angle_beta   90.00
_cell.angle_gamma   90.00
#
_symmetry.space_group_name_H-M   'P 1'
#
loop_
_entity.id
_entity.type
_entity.pdbx_description
1 polymer ?
#
loop_
_entity_poly.entity_id
_entity_poly.type
_entity_poly.pdbx_seq_one_letter_code
_entity_poly.pdbx_strand_id
1 'polypeptide(L)'
;MNNSAGFTLAELVVTIVLVGIIAATAIPTFNNVVVSAQLQINLSNMEIIKNAFVRYYYTTQMNFPTVPENNQLDSEYKDLVLPDGRTPDNLFSGKDGLPYNSNGNPYSYYYESDTSETQFITQRITIKDMDLDSPSYEEFVIGEI
;
A
#
# COMPACT_ATOMS: atom_id res chain seq x y z
N MET A 1 46.31 26.01 -34.40
CA MET A 1 45.28 25.56 -35.35
C MET A 1 44.33 24.68 -34.58
N ASN A 2 43.11 25.15 -34.24
CA ASN A 2 42.10 24.36 -33.55
C ASN A 2 41.36 23.54 -34.61
N ASN A 3 41.61 22.23 -34.65
CA ASN A 3 40.78 21.30 -35.42
C ASN A 3 39.47 21.12 -34.67
N SER A 4 38.45 21.87 -35.01
CA SER A 4 37.07 21.61 -34.64
C SER A 4 36.55 20.48 -35.55
N ALA A 5 36.75 19.23 -35.14
CA ALA A 5 36.10 18.10 -35.79
C ALA A 5 34.61 18.16 -35.46
N GLY A 6 33.78 18.57 -36.40
CA GLY A 6 32.32 18.51 -36.29
C GLY A 6 31.82 17.08 -36.47
N PHE A 7 30.67 16.74 -35.83
CA PHE A 7 29.99 15.46 -36.04
C PHE A 7 29.56 15.30 -37.50
N THR A 8 29.76 14.13 -38.04
CA THR A 8 29.23 13.79 -39.37
C THR A 8 27.74 13.46 -39.30
N LEU A 9 27.01 13.69 -40.39
CA LEU A 9 25.58 13.36 -40.47
C LEU A 9 25.33 11.84 -40.23
N ALA A 10 26.26 11.00 -40.68
CA ALA A 10 26.19 9.56 -40.48
C ALA A 10 26.31 9.17 -38.99
N GLU A 11 27.23 9.79 -38.24
CA GLU A 11 27.36 9.56 -36.79
C GLU A 11 26.08 9.97 -36.03
N LEU A 12 25.46 11.10 -36.44
CA LEU A 12 24.19 11.53 -35.83
C LEU A 12 23.06 10.51 -36.08
N VAL A 13 22.93 10.05 -37.32
CA VAL A 13 21.91 9.06 -37.68
C VAL A 13 22.12 7.76 -36.92
N VAL A 14 23.31 7.24 -36.85
CA VAL A 14 23.63 6.00 -36.11
C VAL A 14 23.31 6.17 -34.61
N THR A 15 23.63 7.30 -34.01
CA THR A 15 23.36 7.55 -32.59
C THR A 15 21.88 7.59 -32.29
N ILE A 16 21.03 8.27 -33.08
CA ILE A 16 19.58 8.31 -32.86
C ILE A 16 18.92 6.95 -33.07
N VAL A 17 19.39 6.13 -34.04
CA VAL A 17 18.89 4.77 -34.23
C VAL A 17 19.23 3.89 -33.04
N LEU A 18 20.46 3.93 -32.54
CA LEU A 18 20.86 3.17 -31.34
C LEU A 18 20.07 3.56 -30.11
N VAL A 19 19.89 4.88 -29.87
CA VAL A 19 19.06 5.38 -28.76
C VAL A 19 17.62 4.91 -28.90
N GLY A 20 17.07 4.93 -30.12
CA GLY A 20 15.71 4.43 -30.40
C GLY A 20 15.53 2.94 -30.05
N ILE A 21 16.50 2.09 -30.41
CA ILE A 21 16.46 0.66 -30.08
C ILE A 21 16.52 0.45 -28.56
N ILE A 22 17.41 1.14 -27.85
CA ILE A 22 17.53 1.03 -26.39
C ILE A 22 16.26 1.52 -25.72
N ALA A 23 15.71 2.65 -26.14
CA ALA A 23 14.48 3.20 -25.58
C ALA A 23 13.29 2.23 -25.78
N ALA A 24 13.16 1.60 -26.93
CA ALA A 24 12.08 0.67 -27.24
C ALA A 24 12.04 -0.54 -26.31
N THR A 25 13.17 -0.99 -25.79
CA THR A 25 13.25 -2.12 -24.85
C THR A 25 13.20 -1.68 -23.38
N ALA A 26 13.76 -0.51 -23.05
CA ALA A 26 13.86 -0.03 -21.69
C ALA A 26 12.50 0.40 -21.10
N ILE A 27 11.65 1.07 -21.90
CA ILE A 27 10.37 1.63 -21.40
C ILE A 27 9.42 0.55 -20.86
N PRO A 28 9.11 -0.55 -21.58
CA PRO A 28 8.21 -1.59 -21.04
C PRO A 28 8.77 -2.27 -19.79
N THR A 29 10.09 -2.50 -19.74
CA THR A 29 10.74 -3.10 -18.57
C THR A 29 10.62 -2.19 -17.34
N PHE A 30 10.82 -0.88 -17.52
CA PHE A 30 10.70 0.09 -16.44
C PHE A 30 9.28 0.15 -15.87
N ASN A 31 8.25 0.15 -16.72
CA ASN A 31 6.86 0.13 -16.28
C ASN A 31 6.53 -1.09 -15.41
N ASN A 32 6.99 -2.28 -15.79
CA ASN A 32 6.79 -3.49 -14.98
C ASN A 32 7.48 -3.40 -13.61
N VAL A 33 8.67 -2.81 -13.54
CA VAL A 33 9.38 -2.58 -12.27
C VAL A 33 8.61 -1.61 -11.38
N VAL A 34 8.08 -0.53 -11.94
CA VAL A 34 7.29 0.46 -11.19
C VAL A 34 6.02 -0.18 -10.62
N VAL A 35 5.26 -0.94 -11.42
CA VAL A 35 4.04 -1.64 -10.97
C VAL A 35 4.37 -2.64 -9.86
N SER A 36 5.45 -3.41 -10.00
CA SER A 36 5.88 -4.35 -8.97
C SER A 36 6.31 -3.66 -7.68
N ALA A 37 6.97 -2.50 -7.77
CA ALA A 37 7.36 -1.70 -6.61
C ALA A 37 6.13 -1.13 -5.90
N GLN A 38 5.14 -0.62 -6.63
CA GLN A 38 3.88 -0.13 -6.08
C GLN A 38 3.11 -1.24 -5.35
N LEU A 39 3.04 -2.45 -5.93
CA LEU A 39 2.44 -3.61 -5.29
C LEU A 39 3.11 -3.91 -3.94
N GLN A 40 4.44 -3.95 -3.89
CA GLN A 40 5.17 -4.21 -2.65
C GLN A 40 4.95 -3.12 -1.59
N ILE A 41 4.88 -1.85 -2.00
CA ILE A 41 4.56 -0.74 -1.10
C ILE A 41 3.16 -0.91 -0.52
N ASN A 42 2.17 -1.23 -1.35
CA ASN A 42 0.79 -1.41 -0.93
C ASN A 42 0.65 -2.59 0.05
N LEU A 43 1.27 -3.73 -0.23
CA LEU A 43 1.30 -4.87 0.68
C LEU A 43 1.97 -4.50 2.02
N SER A 44 3.09 -3.78 1.98
CA SER A 44 3.77 -3.30 3.19
C SER A 44 2.89 -2.35 4.01
N ASN A 45 2.14 -1.47 3.36
CA ASN A 45 1.22 -0.57 4.03
C ASN A 45 0.06 -1.32 4.71
N MET A 46 -0.52 -2.32 4.06
CA MET A 46 -1.54 -3.19 4.66
C MET A 46 -0.98 -3.95 5.87
N GLU A 47 0.25 -4.46 5.79
CA GLU A 47 0.93 -5.10 6.93
C GLU A 47 1.14 -4.13 8.11
N ILE A 48 1.49 -2.87 7.84
CA ILE A 48 1.63 -1.84 8.87
C ILE A 48 0.30 -1.63 9.59
N ILE A 49 -0.80 -1.50 8.84
CA ILE A 49 -2.15 -1.32 9.40
C ILE A 49 -2.52 -2.54 10.25
N LYS A 50 -2.39 -3.75 9.72
CA LYS A 50 -2.66 -4.99 10.45
C LYS A 50 -1.89 -5.05 11.77
N ASN A 51 -0.59 -4.81 11.72
CA ASN A 51 0.27 -4.88 12.92
C ASN A 51 -0.08 -3.80 13.95
N ALA A 52 -0.51 -2.61 13.51
CA ALA A 52 -1.01 -1.56 14.39
C ALA A 52 -2.30 -1.99 15.09
N PHE A 53 -3.24 -2.61 14.38
CA PHE A 53 -4.50 -3.08 14.93
C PHE A 53 -4.32 -4.29 15.87
N VAL A 54 -3.43 -5.21 15.56
CA VAL A 54 -3.07 -6.30 16.47
C VAL A 54 -2.44 -5.75 17.75
N ARG A 55 -1.55 -4.78 17.64
CA ARG A 55 -0.97 -4.11 18.82
C ARG A 55 -2.05 -3.38 19.63
N TYR A 56 -2.99 -2.71 18.98
CA TYR A 56 -4.13 -2.07 19.63
C TYR A 56 -4.97 -3.08 20.41
N TYR A 57 -5.28 -4.25 19.82
CA TYR A 57 -6.00 -5.34 20.47
C TYR A 57 -5.37 -5.73 21.81
N TYR A 58 -4.06 -5.96 21.85
CA TYR A 58 -3.36 -6.32 23.09
C TYR A 58 -3.30 -5.19 24.12
N THR A 59 -3.50 -3.95 23.70
CA THR A 59 -3.47 -2.78 24.63
C THR A 59 -4.85 -2.36 25.12
N THR A 60 -5.93 -2.83 24.49
CA THR A 60 -7.32 -2.40 24.76
C THR A 60 -8.23 -3.52 25.26
N GLN A 61 -7.74 -4.37 26.16
CA GLN A 61 -8.55 -5.45 26.75
C GLN A 61 -9.15 -6.42 25.71
N MET A 62 -8.36 -6.78 24.71
CA MET A 62 -8.72 -7.74 23.65
C MET A 62 -9.87 -7.27 22.72
N ASN A 63 -9.91 -5.98 22.40
CA ASN A 63 -10.84 -5.45 21.42
C ASN A 63 -10.11 -4.89 20.21
N PHE A 64 -10.55 -5.22 19.00
CA PHE A 64 -10.10 -4.57 17.77
C PHE A 64 -10.75 -3.19 17.62
N PRO A 65 -10.15 -2.28 16.82
CA PRO A 65 -10.79 -1.02 16.48
C PRO A 65 -12.16 -1.25 15.82
N THR A 66 -13.08 -0.31 16.04
CA THR A 66 -14.40 -0.37 15.40
C THR A 66 -14.27 -0.29 13.88
N VAL A 67 -15.01 -1.15 13.17
CA VAL A 67 -15.06 -1.12 11.70
C VAL A 67 -15.87 0.11 11.27
N PRO A 68 -15.35 0.95 10.35
CA PRO A 68 -16.14 2.05 9.78
C PRO A 68 -17.38 1.56 9.04
N GLU A 69 -18.44 2.37 8.96
CA GLU A 69 -19.69 1.98 8.30
C GLU A 69 -19.51 1.61 6.81
N ASN A 70 -18.57 2.28 6.13
CA ASN A 70 -18.22 2.01 4.74
C ASN A 70 -17.07 1.01 4.57
N ASN A 71 -16.56 0.43 5.65
CA ASN A 71 -15.37 -0.41 5.71
C ASN A 71 -14.08 0.27 5.23
N GLN A 72 -14.05 1.58 4.99
CA GLN A 72 -12.87 2.29 4.50
C GLN A 72 -12.14 3.01 5.63
N LEU A 73 -10.82 2.88 5.63
CA LEU A 73 -9.92 3.58 6.55
C LEU A 73 -9.59 4.97 5.97
N ASP A 74 -10.60 5.80 5.85
CA ASP A 74 -10.52 7.15 5.26
C ASP A 74 -10.31 8.27 6.30
N SER A 75 -10.58 9.51 5.87
CA SER A 75 -10.46 10.69 6.73
C SER A 75 -11.43 10.66 7.92
N GLU A 76 -12.61 10.06 7.77
CA GLU A 76 -13.58 9.96 8.87
C GLU A 76 -13.06 9.01 9.96
N TYR A 77 -12.38 7.92 9.56
CA TYR A 77 -11.75 7.03 10.52
C TYR A 77 -10.62 7.71 11.30
N LYS A 78 -9.93 8.68 10.71
CA LYS A 78 -8.89 9.45 11.41
C LYS A 78 -9.42 10.29 12.58
N ASP A 79 -10.65 10.76 12.47
CA ASP A 79 -11.30 11.62 13.46
C ASP A 79 -11.96 10.82 14.60
N LEU A 80 -12.04 9.48 14.48
CA LEU A 80 -12.58 8.64 15.53
C LEU A 80 -11.65 8.60 16.75
N VAL A 81 -12.22 8.86 17.93
CA VAL A 81 -11.52 8.64 19.20
C VAL A 81 -11.73 7.18 19.60
N LEU A 82 -10.66 6.41 19.66
CA LEU A 82 -10.70 5.01 20.07
C LEU A 82 -11.03 4.89 21.57
N PRO A 83 -11.54 3.74 22.05
CA PRO A 83 -11.94 3.55 23.46
C PRO A 83 -10.85 3.83 24.49
N ASP A 84 -9.58 3.75 24.10
CA ASP A 84 -8.43 4.08 24.97
C ASP A 84 -8.03 5.56 24.94
N GLY A 85 -8.80 6.40 24.24
CA GLY A 85 -8.56 7.84 24.08
C GLY A 85 -7.54 8.21 23.01
N ARG A 86 -7.01 7.24 22.25
CA ARG A 86 -6.14 7.53 21.11
C ARG A 86 -6.96 7.81 19.86
N THR A 87 -6.39 8.57 18.95
CA THR A 87 -6.87 8.67 17.57
C THR A 87 -6.18 7.61 16.70
N PRO A 88 -6.78 7.17 15.59
CA PRO A 88 -6.15 6.23 14.67
C PRO A 88 -4.76 6.67 14.20
N ASP A 89 -4.54 7.97 14.02
CA ASP A 89 -3.23 8.52 13.66
C ASP A 89 -2.12 8.18 14.68
N ASN A 90 -2.46 8.07 15.95
CA ASN A 90 -1.52 7.69 17.00
C ASN A 90 -1.13 6.20 16.98
N LEU A 91 -1.84 5.36 16.23
CA LEU A 91 -1.48 3.96 16.04
C LEU A 91 -0.33 3.80 15.04
N PHE A 92 -0.17 4.75 14.13
CA PHE A 92 0.83 4.72 13.05
C PHE A 92 2.03 5.59 13.40
N SER A 93 2.84 5.17 14.37
CA SER A 93 4.01 5.93 14.83
C SER A 93 5.02 6.18 13.71
N GLY A 94 5.35 7.45 13.49
CA GLY A 94 6.40 7.89 12.56
C GLY A 94 5.95 8.16 11.12
N LYS A 95 4.66 8.18 10.86
CA LYS A 95 4.05 8.56 9.58
C LYS A 95 2.96 9.61 9.80
N ASP A 96 2.66 10.37 8.76
CA ASP A 96 1.63 11.43 8.75
C ASP A 96 0.20 10.86 8.70
N GLY A 97 -0.10 9.85 9.53
CA GLY A 97 -1.41 9.23 9.65
C GLY A 97 -1.53 7.86 8.99
N LEU A 98 -2.77 7.46 8.68
CA LEU A 98 -3.10 6.19 8.04
C LEU A 98 -2.34 6.01 6.71
N PRO A 99 -1.72 4.85 6.46
CA PRO A 99 -1.18 4.54 5.15
C PRO A 99 -2.29 4.45 4.10
N TYR A 100 -2.01 4.94 2.90
CA TYR A 100 -2.84 4.83 1.71
C TYR A 100 -2.13 3.96 0.67
N ASN A 101 -2.87 3.48 -0.32
CA ASN A 101 -2.28 2.78 -1.46
C ASN A 101 -1.49 3.75 -2.36
N SER A 102 -0.82 3.23 -3.37
CA SER A 102 0.03 4.02 -4.29
C SER A 102 -0.74 5.07 -5.10
N ASN A 103 -2.06 4.95 -5.19
CA ASN A 103 -2.94 5.91 -5.86
C ASN A 103 -3.50 6.96 -4.88
N GLY A 104 -3.21 6.83 -3.58
CA GLY A 104 -3.72 7.72 -2.54
C GLY A 104 -5.12 7.37 -2.05
N ASN A 105 -5.62 6.17 -2.36
CA ASN A 105 -6.91 5.68 -1.89
C ASN A 105 -6.78 4.88 -0.59
N PRO A 106 -7.81 4.91 0.29
CA PRO A 106 -7.81 4.20 1.55
C PRO A 106 -7.96 2.69 1.36
N TYR A 107 -7.40 1.92 2.29
CA TYR A 107 -7.66 0.48 2.38
C TYR A 107 -8.99 0.20 3.06
N SER A 108 -9.58 -0.96 2.77
CA SER A 108 -10.76 -1.47 3.45
C SER A 108 -10.38 -2.34 4.64
N TYR A 109 -11.16 -2.23 5.71
CA TYR A 109 -10.98 -2.96 6.96
C TYR A 109 -12.22 -3.77 7.28
N TYR A 110 -12.03 -5.05 7.54
CA TYR A 110 -13.10 -5.98 7.95
C TYR A 110 -12.71 -6.66 9.25
N TYR A 111 -13.71 -6.93 10.07
CA TYR A 111 -13.58 -7.68 11.31
C TYR A 111 -14.60 -8.80 11.34
N GLU A 112 -14.15 -10.00 11.67
CA GLU A 112 -14.98 -11.18 11.85
C GLU A 112 -14.64 -11.84 13.20
N SER A 113 -15.66 -12.24 13.94
CA SER A 113 -15.50 -13.10 15.13
C SER A 113 -16.24 -14.40 14.90
N ASP A 114 -15.52 -15.51 14.88
CA ASP A 114 -16.12 -16.83 14.80
C ASP A 114 -16.27 -17.40 16.21
N THR A 115 -17.52 -17.70 16.58
CA THR A 115 -17.89 -18.34 17.84
C THR A 115 -18.40 -19.76 17.62
N SER A 116 -18.26 -20.30 16.38
CA SER A 116 -18.81 -21.59 16.01
C SER A 116 -17.97 -22.75 16.56
N GLU A 117 -18.61 -23.59 17.36
CA GLU A 117 -18.32 -25.00 17.70
C GLU A 117 -17.09 -25.35 18.55
N THR A 118 -16.13 -24.46 18.76
CA THR A 118 -15.00 -24.72 19.66
C THR A 118 -14.97 -23.71 20.80
N GLN A 119 -14.47 -24.11 21.98
CA GLN A 119 -14.35 -23.26 23.18
C GLN A 119 -13.41 -22.04 23.00
N PHE A 120 -12.91 -21.80 21.80
CA PHE A 120 -12.02 -20.70 21.46
C PHE A 120 -12.71 -19.76 20.48
N ILE A 121 -12.74 -18.48 20.85
CA ILE A 121 -13.20 -17.40 19.96
C ILE A 121 -12.00 -17.04 19.07
N THR A 122 -12.10 -17.31 17.77
CA THR A 122 -11.13 -16.83 16.81
C THR A 122 -11.59 -15.47 16.30
N GLN A 123 -10.76 -14.45 16.47
CA GLN A 123 -11.00 -13.12 15.96
C GLN A 123 -10.10 -12.87 14.76
N ARG A 124 -10.68 -12.40 13.68
CA ARG A 124 -9.96 -12.14 12.42
C ARG A 124 -10.19 -10.73 11.95
N ILE A 125 -9.11 -10.07 11.55
CA ILE A 125 -9.14 -8.81 10.82
C ILE A 125 -8.59 -9.01 9.41
N THR A 126 -9.17 -8.31 8.44
CA THR A 126 -8.71 -8.32 7.05
C THR A 126 -8.54 -6.89 6.59
N ILE A 127 -7.35 -6.55 6.09
CA ILE A 127 -7.06 -5.30 5.42
C ILE A 127 -6.92 -5.60 3.93
N LYS A 128 -7.70 -4.91 3.10
CA LYS A 128 -7.81 -5.21 1.67
C LYS A 128 -7.72 -3.93 0.84
N ASP A 129 -7.06 -4.01 -0.32
CA ASP A 129 -7.10 -2.96 -1.33
C ASP A 129 -8.28 -3.19 -2.28
N MET A 130 -9.23 -2.26 -2.28
CA MET A 130 -10.44 -2.30 -3.12
C MET A 130 -10.42 -1.25 -4.23
N ASP A 131 -9.28 -0.61 -4.47
CA ASP A 131 -9.09 0.34 -5.56
C ASP A 131 -8.84 -0.40 -6.88
N LEU A 132 -9.80 -0.34 -7.80
CA LEU A 132 -9.78 -1.01 -9.11
C LEU A 132 -8.56 -0.66 -9.98
N ASP A 133 -8.01 0.54 -9.79
CA ASP A 133 -6.85 1.03 -10.55
C ASP A 133 -5.52 0.73 -9.84
N SER A 134 -5.56 0.10 -8.65
CA SER A 134 -4.37 -0.25 -7.89
C SER A 134 -3.74 -1.54 -8.38
N PRO A 135 -2.38 -1.64 -8.42
CA PRO A 135 -1.69 -2.90 -8.68
C PRO A 135 -1.99 -4.01 -7.67
N SER A 136 -2.47 -3.64 -6.47
CA SER A 136 -2.84 -4.54 -5.38
C SER A 136 -4.36 -4.72 -5.24
N TYR A 137 -5.13 -4.43 -6.28
CA TYR A 137 -6.57 -4.66 -6.26
C TYR A 137 -6.91 -6.10 -5.84
N GLU A 138 -7.79 -6.22 -4.84
CA GLU A 138 -8.17 -7.49 -4.19
C GLU A 138 -7.07 -8.19 -3.36
N GLU A 139 -5.83 -7.70 -3.34
CA GLU A 139 -4.82 -8.20 -2.40
C GLU A 139 -5.22 -7.86 -0.96
N PHE A 140 -4.88 -8.75 -0.03
CA PHE A 140 -5.25 -8.60 1.37
C PHE A 140 -4.21 -9.19 2.32
N VAL A 141 -4.23 -8.70 3.56
CA VAL A 141 -3.48 -9.28 4.68
C VAL A 141 -4.45 -9.62 5.82
N ILE A 142 -4.20 -10.73 6.49
CA ILE A 142 -5.04 -11.24 7.58
C ILE A 142 -4.25 -11.20 8.89
N GLY A 143 -4.91 -10.73 9.97
CA GLY A 143 -4.47 -10.90 11.35
C GLY A 143 -5.46 -11.80 12.08
N GLU A 144 -5.00 -12.90 12.65
CA GLU A 144 -5.79 -13.83 13.46
C GLU A 144 -5.26 -13.86 14.90
N ILE A 145 -6.18 -13.96 15.88
CA ILE A 145 -5.86 -14.02 17.31
C ILE A 145 -6.80 -15.03 17.97
#